data_d2c725231586694346a45acfa45e0c53
#
_entry.id   d2c725231586694346a45acfa45e0c53
#
_cell.length_a   1.000
_cell.length_b   1.000
_cell.length_c   1.000
_cell.angle_alpha   90.00
_cell.angle_beta   90.00
_cell.angle_gamma   90.00
#
_symmetry.space_group_name_H-M   'P 1'
#
loop_
_entity.id
_entity.type
_entity.pdbx_description
1 polymer ?
#
loop_
_entity_poly.entity_id
_entity_poly.type
_entity_poly.pdbx_seq_one_letter_code
_entity_poly.pdbx_strand_id
1 'polypeptide(L)'
;MKSILAIALVALMMPAGSLYELKMSSIDGKMIDFSAYKGKTLLIVNVASKCGYTPQYTDLQKLQDTYGSKVTILAFPANNFKGQEPGSNAEIAEFCKQNYGVTFQMFEKISVIGADQHPLYAWLKEKTGSEPTWNFCKYIVKADGTVKFFNQKVNPMAKEILDEI
;
A
#
# COMPACT_ATOMS: atom_id res chain seq x y z
N MET A 1 43.63 17.62 27.65
CA MET A 1 42.72 16.49 27.29
C MET A 1 41.33 17.11 27.04
N LYS A 2 40.90 17.19 25.78
CA LYS A 2 39.59 17.74 25.40
C LYS A 2 38.64 16.60 25.16
N SER A 3 37.68 16.42 26.06
CA SER A 3 36.60 15.42 25.92
C SER A 3 35.63 15.91 24.84
N ILE A 4 35.55 15.18 23.73
CA ILE A 4 34.54 15.37 22.71
C ILE A 4 33.28 14.61 23.16
N LEU A 5 32.27 15.36 23.57
CA LEU A 5 30.94 14.81 23.90
C LEU A 5 30.22 14.52 22.58
N ALA A 6 30.14 13.24 22.21
CA ALA A 6 29.36 12.81 21.08
C ALA A 6 27.87 12.88 21.46
N ILE A 7 27.16 13.89 20.92
CA ILE A 7 25.71 13.97 21.02
C ILE A 7 25.13 12.94 20.04
N ALA A 8 24.69 11.81 20.56
CA ALA A 8 23.90 10.86 19.80
C ALA A 8 22.56 11.50 19.46
N LEU A 9 22.34 11.84 18.19
CA LEU A 9 21.06 12.30 17.68
C LEU A 9 20.11 11.08 17.68
N VAL A 10 19.37 10.90 18.76
CA VAL A 10 18.26 9.93 18.79
C VAL A 10 17.16 10.55 17.91
N ALA A 11 17.04 10.05 16.69
CA ALA A 11 15.87 10.34 15.88
C ALA A 11 14.65 9.79 16.63
N LEU A 12 13.90 10.67 17.30
CA LEU A 12 12.57 10.33 17.80
C LEU A 12 11.75 9.94 16.56
N MET A 13 11.50 8.64 16.40
CA MET A 13 10.42 8.17 15.53
C MET A 13 9.12 8.68 16.13
N MET A 14 8.64 9.82 15.63
CA MET A 14 7.29 10.27 15.94
C MET A 14 6.33 9.19 15.46
N PRO A 15 5.37 8.76 16.32
CA PRO A 15 4.29 7.92 15.82
C PRO A 15 3.66 8.66 14.65
N ALA A 16 3.48 7.98 13.54
CA ALA A 16 2.90 8.58 12.35
C ALA A 16 1.56 9.21 12.74
N GLY A 17 1.42 10.50 12.51
CA GLY A 17 0.15 11.19 12.64
C GLY A 17 -0.96 10.47 11.87
N SER A 18 -1.87 11.13 11.29
CA SER A 18 -2.88 10.51 10.42
C SER A 18 -2.23 10.07 9.09
N LEU A 19 -2.67 8.94 8.51
CA LEU A 19 -2.28 8.56 7.14
C LEU A 19 -2.54 9.70 6.13
N TYR A 20 -3.49 10.57 6.44
CA TYR A 20 -3.88 11.72 5.60
C TYR A 20 -2.88 12.89 5.61
N GLU A 21 -1.81 12.80 6.39
CA GLU A 21 -0.69 13.75 6.39
C GLU A 21 0.44 13.34 5.43
N LEU A 22 0.35 12.13 4.87
CA LEU A 22 1.36 11.61 3.94
C LEU A 22 1.26 12.30 2.57
N LYS A 23 2.41 12.43 1.93
CA LYS A 23 2.54 12.78 0.51
C LYS A 23 3.44 11.74 -0.13
N MET A 24 2.99 11.13 -1.20
CA MET A 24 3.70 10.04 -1.86
C MET A 24 3.68 10.21 -3.37
N SER A 25 4.74 9.79 -4.03
CA SER A 25 4.78 9.77 -5.50
C SER A 25 3.90 8.65 -6.04
N SER A 26 3.05 8.98 -7.00
CA SER A 26 2.41 7.97 -7.84
C SER A 26 3.44 7.24 -8.70
N ILE A 27 3.05 6.13 -9.31
CA ILE A 27 3.96 5.32 -10.14
C ILE A 27 4.48 6.08 -11.35
N ASP A 28 3.77 7.11 -11.81
CA ASP A 28 4.16 8.03 -12.90
C ASP A 28 4.86 9.31 -12.40
N GLY A 29 5.25 9.36 -11.12
CA GLY A 29 6.08 10.41 -10.53
C GLY A 29 5.33 11.66 -10.08
N LYS A 30 3.99 11.67 -10.07
CA LYS A 30 3.20 12.80 -9.57
C LYS A 30 3.06 12.73 -8.06
N MET A 31 3.23 13.86 -7.37
CA MET A 31 3.02 13.93 -5.94
C MET A 31 1.52 13.88 -5.61
N ILE A 32 1.12 12.90 -4.81
CA ILE A 32 -0.24 12.70 -4.32
C ILE A 32 -0.30 13.05 -2.84
N ASP A 33 -1.17 13.98 -2.48
CA ASP A 33 -1.46 14.34 -1.09
C ASP A 33 -2.59 13.47 -0.56
N PHE A 34 -2.33 12.68 0.48
CA PHE A 34 -3.30 11.75 1.06
C PHE A 34 -4.48 12.44 1.75
N SER A 35 -4.38 13.74 2.01
CA SER A 35 -5.52 14.53 2.50
C SER A 35 -6.74 14.46 1.54
N ALA A 36 -6.50 14.22 0.24
CA ALA A 36 -7.54 14.02 -0.77
C ALA A 36 -8.39 12.75 -0.55
N TYR A 37 -7.91 11.83 0.29
CA TYR A 37 -8.61 10.59 0.61
C TYR A 37 -9.43 10.64 1.91
N LYS A 38 -9.43 11.78 2.63
CA LYS A 38 -10.25 11.95 3.83
C LYS A 38 -11.72 11.67 3.53
N GLY A 39 -12.36 10.89 4.42
CA GLY A 39 -13.78 10.54 4.29
C GLY A 39 -14.09 9.46 3.25
N LYS A 40 -13.07 8.88 2.60
CA LYS A 40 -13.24 7.78 1.65
C LYS A 40 -12.89 6.44 2.31
N THR A 41 -13.53 5.37 1.84
CA THR A 41 -13.09 4.01 2.11
C THR A 41 -11.94 3.68 1.17
N LEU A 42 -10.79 3.25 1.72
CA LEU A 42 -9.60 2.90 0.96
C LEU A 42 -9.34 1.40 1.02
N LEU A 43 -8.97 0.79 -0.11
CA LEU A 43 -8.34 -0.52 -0.15
C LEU A 43 -6.87 -0.33 -0.50
N ILE A 44 -5.99 -0.56 0.48
CA ILE A 44 -4.53 -0.45 0.35
C ILE A 44 -3.98 -1.87 0.14
N VAL A 45 -3.23 -2.10 -0.93
CA VAL A 45 -2.72 -3.42 -1.29
C VAL A 45 -1.27 -3.36 -1.73
N ASN A 46 -0.41 -4.25 -1.22
CA ASN A 46 0.95 -4.42 -1.70
C ASN A 46 0.97 -5.44 -2.85
N VAL A 47 1.58 -5.08 -3.95
CA VAL A 47 1.51 -5.81 -5.21
C VAL A 47 2.87 -6.20 -5.75
N ALA A 48 2.90 -7.19 -6.66
CA ALA A 48 4.10 -7.60 -7.37
C ALA A 48 3.76 -8.22 -8.73
N SER A 49 4.68 -8.07 -9.70
CA SER A 49 4.51 -8.54 -11.09
C SER A 49 4.86 -10.00 -11.30
N LYS A 50 5.67 -10.62 -10.41
CA LYS A 50 6.19 -11.99 -10.56
C LYS A 50 5.80 -12.91 -9.40
N CYS A 51 4.53 -12.88 -9.01
CA CYS A 51 3.98 -13.62 -7.88
C CYS A 51 2.87 -14.56 -8.35
N GLY A 52 2.69 -15.70 -7.68
CA GLY A 52 1.54 -16.58 -7.93
C GLY A 52 0.18 -15.90 -7.69
N TYR A 53 0.15 -14.83 -6.90
CA TYR A 53 -1.05 -14.01 -6.66
C TYR A 53 -1.22 -12.84 -7.64
N THR A 54 -0.29 -12.60 -8.57
CA THR A 54 -0.38 -11.53 -9.58
C THR A 54 -1.71 -11.51 -10.35
N PRO A 55 -2.38 -12.65 -10.65
CA PRO A 55 -3.71 -12.67 -11.26
C PRO A 55 -4.79 -11.91 -10.46
N GLN A 56 -4.58 -11.62 -9.16
CA GLN A 56 -5.51 -10.80 -8.37
C GLN A 56 -5.63 -9.35 -8.90
N TYR A 57 -4.72 -8.88 -9.76
CA TYR A 57 -4.91 -7.62 -10.47
C TYR A 57 -6.21 -7.58 -11.27
N THR A 58 -6.62 -8.71 -11.87
CA THR A 58 -7.90 -8.82 -12.58
C THR A 58 -9.09 -8.56 -11.64
N ASP A 59 -9.05 -9.13 -10.44
CA ASP A 59 -10.13 -8.95 -9.45
C ASP A 59 -10.09 -7.55 -8.82
N LEU A 60 -8.89 -6.96 -8.63
CA LEU A 60 -8.75 -5.57 -8.20
C LEU A 60 -9.34 -4.61 -9.24
N GLN A 61 -9.08 -4.85 -10.55
CA GLN A 61 -9.67 -4.02 -11.61
C GLN A 61 -11.19 -4.21 -11.68
N LYS A 62 -11.68 -5.42 -11.53
CA LYS A 62 -13.13 -5.69 -11.44
C LYS A 62 -13.77 -4.98 -10.25
N LEU A 63 -13.09 -4.95 -9.10
CA LEU A 63 -13.53 -4.20 -7.92
C LEU A 63 -13.58 -2.70 -8.22
N GLN A 64 -12.55 -2.16 -8.90
CA GLN A 64 -12.52 -0.76 -9.34
C GLN A 64 -13.68 -0.44 -10.28
N ASP A 65 -13.94 -1.29 -11.27
CA ASP A 65 -14.98 -1.06 -12.27
C ASP A 65 -16.39 -1.12 -11.66
N THR A 66 -16.59 -2.01 -10.68
CA THR A 66 -17.90 -2.26 -10.08
C THR A 66 -18.19 -1.35 -8.88
N TYR A 67 -17.18 -1.10 -8.06
CA TYR A 67 -17.33 -0.44 -6.74
C TYR A 67 -16.44 0.80 -6.57
N GLY A 68 -15.82 1.31 -7.63
CA GLY A 68 -14.92 2.48 -7.57
C GLY A 68 -15.58 3.77 -7.06
N SER A 69 -16.92 3.86 -7.05
CA SER A 69 -17.66 4.94 -6.40
C SER A 69 -17.73 4.81 -4.87
N LYS A 70 -17.50 3.62 -4.33
CA LYS A 70 -17.57 3.31 -2.90
C LYS A 70 -16.21 3.10 -2.25
N VAL A 71 -15.24 2.54 -2.98
CA VAL A 71 -13.88 2.26 -2.50
C VAL A 71 -12.83 2.83 -3.44
N THR A 72 -11.78 3.41 -2.86
CA THR A 72 -10.61 3.86 -3.62
C THR A 72 -9.48 2.86 -3.43
N ILE A 73 -9.00 2.26 -4.53
CA ILE A 73 -7.90 1.29 -4.49
C ILE A 73 -6.58 2.04 -4.62
N LEU A 74 -5.65 1.76 -3.69
CA LEU A 74 -4.30 2.30 -3.64
C LEU A 74 -3.31 1.15 -3.64
N ALA A 75 -2.59 0.94 -4.75
CA ALA A 75 -1.67 -0.17 -4.92
C ALA A 75 -0.22 0.27 -4.80
N PHE A 76 0.55 -0.49 -4.03
CA PHE A 76 1.95 -0.23 -3.71
C PHE A 76 2.82 -1.40 -4.14
N PRO A 77 3.58 -1.29 -5.24
CA PRO A 77 4.58 -2.28 -5.61
C PRO A 77 5.61 -2.47 -4.49
N ALA A 78 5.96 -3.72 -4.19
CA ALA A 78 6.90 -4.05 -3.12
C ALA A 78 7.80 -5.22 -3.50
N ASN A 79 9.12 -5.07 -3.34
CA ASN A 79 10.10 -6.11 -3.67
C ASN A 79 10.53 -6.94 -2.45
N ASN A 80 9.86 -6.79 -1.30
CA ASN A 80 10.22 -7.44 -0.04
C ASN A 80 10.08 -8.97 -0.06
N PHE A 81 9.18 -9.50 -0.89
CA PHE A 81 8.86 -10.93 -0.90
C PHE A 81 9.55 -11.62 -2.07
N LYS A 82 10.70 -12.26 -1.79
CA LYS A 82 11.52 -13.01 -2.75
C LYS A 82 11.92 -12.24 -4.02
N GLY A 83 12.01 -10.90 -3.95
CA GLY A 83 12.39 -10.10 -5.11
C GLY A 83 11.39 -10.20 -6.28
N GLN A 84 10.10 -10.38 -5.99
CA GLN A 84 9.08 -10.61 -7.02
C GLN A 84 8.57 -9.32 -7.70
N GLU A 85 9.14 -8.15 -7.34
CA GLU A 85 8.88 -6.86 -8.02
C GLU A 85 10.19 -6.16 -8.40
N PRO A 86 11.03 -6.77 -9.27
CA PRO A 86 12.37 -6.25 -9.55
C PRO A 86 12.38 -5.04 -10.50
N GLY A 87 11.29 -4.81 -11.25
CA GLY A 87 11.19 -3.77 -12.27
C GLY A 87 11.27 -2.35 -11.72
N SER A 88 11.56 -1.40 -12.59
CA SER A 88 11.39 0.04 -12.32
C SER A 88 9.90 0.41 -12.23
N ASN A 89 9.59 1.60 -11.68
CA ASN A 89 8.21 2.09 -11.63
C ASN A 89 7.58 2.14 -13.03
N ALA A 90 8.32 2.56 -14.05
CA ALA A 90 7.84 2.61 -15.43
C ALA A 90 7.52 1.22 -15.99
N GLU A 91 8.39 0.23 -15.77
CA GLU A 91 8.16 -1.16 -16.20
C GLU A 91 6.95 -1.79 -15.50
N ILE A 92 6.78 -1.52 -14.21
CA ILE A 92 5.62 -1.99 -13.42
C ILE A 92 4.33 -1.36 -13.93
N ALA A 93 4.32 -0.04 -14.17
CA ALA A 93 3.16 0.66 -14.71
C ALA A 93 2.74 0.10 -16.06
N GLU A 94 3.70 -0.12 -16.97
CA GLU A 94 3.44 -0.69 -18.28
C GLU A 94 2.91 -2.12 -18.17
N PHE A 95 3.55 -2.97 -17.36
CA PHE A 95 3.09 -4.33 -17.10
C PHE A 95 1.63 -4.38 -16.63
N CYS A 96 1.28 -3.57 -15.63
CA CYS A 96 -0.08 -3.52 -15.07
C CYS A 96 -1.11 -3.05 -16.11
N LYS A 97 -0.76 -2.03 -16.88
CA LYS A 97 -1.63 -1.48 -17.94
C LYS A 97 -1.85 -2.50 -19.06
N GLN A 98 -0.78 -3.10 -19.57
CA GLN A 98 -0.86 -4.00 -20.74
C GLN A 98 -1.50 -5.35 -20.41
N ASN A 99 -1.21 -5.93 -19.24
CA ASN A 99 -1.66 -7.27 -18.90
C ASN A 99 -3.00 -7.30 -18.15
N TYR A 100 -3.34 -6.23 -17.42
CA TYR A 100 -4.51 -6.21 -16.55
C TYR A 100 -5.43 -5.00 -16.74
N GLY A 101 -5.06 -4.05 -17.62
CA GLY A 101 -5.85 -2.85 -17.86
C GLY A 101 -6.05 -1.99 -16.61
N VAL A 102 -5.08 -1.97 -15.69
CA VAL A 102 -5.19 -1.28 -14.39
C VAL A 102 -5.48 0.20 -14.59
N THR A 103 -6.55 0.68 -13.94
CA THR A 103 -6.98 2.09 -13.95
C THR A 103 -6.99 2.72 -12.54
N PHE A 104 -6.91 1.91 -11.48
CA PHE A 104 -6.82 2.43 -10.12
C PHE A 104 -5.45 3.03 -9.82
N GLN A 105 -5.36 3.82 -8.74
CA GLN A 105 -4.14 4.52 -8.36
C GLN A 105 -3.03 3.55 -7.95
N MET A 106 -1.91 3.65 -8.65
CA MET A 106 -0.66 3.00 -8.27
C MET A 106 0.36 4.02 -7.79
N PHE A 107 1.16 3.63 -6.81
CA PHE A 107 2.25 4.43 -6.25
C PHE A 107 3.62 3.88 -6.66
N GLU A 108 4.68 4.65 -6.41
CA GLU A 108 6.04 4.17 -6.56
C GLU A 108 6.31 2.94 -5.68
N LYS A 109 7.29 2.14 -6.07
CA LYS A 109 7.72 0.97 -5.31
C LYS A 109 8.29 1.38 -3.95
N ILE A 110 7.77 0.77 -2.88
CA ILE A 110 8.18 1.03 -1.49
C ILE A 110 8.51 -0.27 -0.76
N SER A 111 9.17 -0.16 0.40
CA SER A 111 9.29 -1.26 1.35
C SER A 111 8.07 -1.32 2.26
N VAL A 112 7.46 -2.50 2.39
CA VAL A 112 6.23 -2.68 3.18
C VAL A 112 6.46 -3.43 4.50
N ILE A 113 7.68 -3.95 4.71
CA ILE A 113 8.14 -4.62 5.94
C ILE A 113 9.63 -4.35 6.16
N GLY A 114 10.13 -4.66 7.36
CA GLY A 114 11.57 -4.58 7.66
C GLY A 114 12.01 -3.24 8.20
N ALA A 115 13.34 -3.03 8.26
CA ALA A 115 13.93 -1.84 8.89
C ALA A 115 13.67 -0.54 8.11
N ASP A 116 13.44 -0.65 6.81
CA ASP A 116 13.13 0.45 5.88
C ASP A 116 11.63 0.54 5.54
N GLN A 117 10.77 -0.09 6.35
CA GLN A 117 9.32 -0.08 6.18
C GLN A 117 8.81 1.36 6.04
N HIS A 118 8.05 1.62 4.96
CA HIS A 118 7.46 2.93 4.71
C HIS A 118 6.47 3.34 5.83
N PRO A 119 6.41 4.62 6.23
CA PRO A 119 5.53 5.12 7.29
C PRO A 119 4.06 4.75 7.13
N LEU A 120 3.54 4.66 5.90
CA LEU A 120 2.18 4.18 5.64
C LEU A 120 1.97 2.77 6.19
N TYR A 121 2.88 1.83 5.90
CA TYR A 121 2.75 0.45 6.35
C TYR A 121 3.06 0.29 7.83
N ALA A 122 3.93 1.13 8.40
CA ALA A 122 4.12 1.21 9.85
C ALA A 122 2.83 1.66 10.56
N TRP A 123 2.14 2.66 10.02
CA TRP A 123 0.85 3.12 10.52
C TRP A 123 -0.24 2.03 10.42
N LEU A 124 -0.33 1.32 9.28
CA LEU A 124 -1.28 0.22 9.09
C LEU A 124 -1.04 -0.92 10.08
N LYS A 125 0.24 -1.25 10.32
CA LYS A 125 0.64 -2.24 11.33
C LYS A 125 0.25 -1.80 12.74
N GLU A 126 0.47 -0.54 13.09
CA GLU A 126 0.05 0.01 14.39
C GLU A 126 -1.47 -0.12 14.61
N LYS A 127 -2.26 0.22 13.58
CA LYS A 127 -3.74 0.18 13.66
C LYS A 127 -4.33 -1.23 13.72
N THR A 128 -3.68 -2.22 13.14
CA THR A 128 -4.24 -3.58 13.01
C THR A 128 -3.49 -4.65 13.82
N GLY A 129 -2.29 -4.36 14.29
CA GLY A 129 -1.37 -5.36 14.85
C GLY A 129 -0.82 -6.34 13.80
N SER A 130 -1.07 -6.10 12.50
CA SER A 130 -0.71 -7.01 11.42
C SER A 130 0.11 -6.30 10.34
N GLU A 131 1.09 -7.01 9.77
CA GLU A 131 1.86 -6.53 8.62
C GLU A 131 1.77 -7.53 7.46
N PRO A 132 2.09 -7.12 6.22
CA PRO A 132 2.07 -8.03 5.08
C PRO A 132 2.96 -9.24 5.32
N THR A 133 2.40 -10.44 5.13
CA THR A 133 3.14 -11.71 5.19
C THR A 133 3.56 -12.18 3.81
N TRP A 134 3.00 -11.59 2.77
CA TRP A 134 3.29 -11.85 1.35
C TRP A 134 2.79 -10.72 0.46
N ASN A 135 3.01 -10.83 -0.86
CA ASN A 135 2.40 -9.94 -1.85
C ASN A 135 0.88 -10.11 -1.85
N PHE A 136 0.14 -9.06 -2.18
CA PHE A 136 -1.32 -8.99 -2.25
C PHE A 136 -2.03 -9.13 -0.89
N CYS A 137 -1.39 -8.76 0.23
CA CYS A 137 -2.09 -8.46 1.47
C CYS A 137 -2.84 -7.13 1.33
N LYS A 138 -3.99 -7.02 1.97
CA LYS A 138 -4.88 -5.87 1.84
C LYS A 138 -5.22 -5.28 3.20
N TYR A 139 -5.43 -3.96 3.20
CA TYR A 139 -6.02 -3.25 4.32
C TYR A 139 -7.21 -2.46 3.81
N ILE A 140 -8.31 -2.49 4.53
CA ILE A 140 -9.41 -1.57 4.32
C ILE A 140 -9.36 -0.52 5.41
N VAL A 141 -9.26 0.74 5.01
CA VAL A 141 -9.35 1.91 5.88
C VAL A 141 -10.69 2.57 5.62
N LYS A 142 -11.59 2.50 6.59
CA LYS A 142 -12.93 3.12 6.49
C LYS A 142 -12.88 4.63 6.75
N ALA A 143 -13.92 5.32 6.29
CA ALA A 143 -14.08 6.76 6.51
C ALA A 143 -14.11 7.15 8.00
N ASP A 144 -14.56 6.26 8.88
CA ASP A 144 -14.58 6.43 10.34
C ASP A 144 -13.23 6.16 11.03
N GLY A 145 -12.20 5.79 10.27
CA GLY A 145 -10.86 5.48 10.77
C GLY A 145 -10.66 4.02 11.18
N THR A 146 -11.67 3.15 11.07
CA THR A 146 -11.51 1.71 11.29
C THR A 146 -10.60 1.11 10.23
N VAL A 147 -9.65 0.26 10.65
CA VAL A 147 -8.72 -0.43 9.74
C VAL A 147 -8.84 -1.93 9.92
N LYS A 148 -8.98 -2.67 8.82
CA LYS A 148 -9.00 -4.14 8.81
C LYS A 148 -7.95 -4.70 7.87
N PHE A 149 -7.28 -5.76 8.31
CA PHE A 149 -6.26 -6.48 7.54
C PHE A 149 -6.83 -7.76 6.94
N PHE A 150 -6.43 -8.07 5.70
CA PHE A 150 -6.75 -9.30 4.98
C PHE A 150 -5.47 -9.85 4.36
N ASN A 151 -5.17 -11.13 4.59
CA ASN A 151 -3.99 -11.75 4.01
C ASN A 151 -4.16 -11.98 2.49
N GLN A 152 -3.07 -12.39 1.84
CA GLN A 152 -3.01 -12.57 0.38
C GLN A 152 -4.00 -13.59 -0.20
N LYS A 153 -4.51 -14.52 0.61
CA LYS A 153 -5.43 -15.57 0.16
C LYS A 153 -6.87 -15.05 -0.03
N VAL A 154 -7.20 -13.94 0.62
CA VAL A 154 -8.52 -13.32 0.46
C VAL A 154 -8.59 -12.60 -0.88
N ASN A 155 -9.47 -13.08 -1.76
CA ASN A 155 -9.65 -12.48 -3.09
C ASN A 155 -10.25 -11.06 -2.96
N PRO A 156 -9.84 -10.08 -3.79
CA PRO A 156 -10.40 -8.73 -3.76
C PRO A 156 -11.93 -8.67 -3.92
N MET A 157 -12.53 -9.64 -4.60
CA MET A 157 -13.99 -9.74 -4.79
C MET A 157 -14.67 -10.67 -3.78
N ALA A 158 -13.95 -11.14 -2.75
CA ALA A 158 -14.52 -11.98 -1.72
C ALA A 158 -15.54 -11.20 -0.86
N LYS A 159 -16.54 -11.92 -0.35
CA LYS A 159 -17.57 -11.33 0.52
C LYS A 159 -17.00 -10.56 1.70
N GLU A 160 -15.91 -11.06 2.30
CA GLU A 160 -15.21 -10.43 3.43
C GLU A 160 -14.70 -9.02 3.09
N ILE A 161 -14.29 -8.78 1.84
CA ILE A 161 -13.88 -7.45 1.35
C ILE A 161 -15.13 -6.60 1.03
N LEU A 162 -16.09 -7.19 0.32
CA LEU A 162 -17.29 -6.47 -0.15
C LEU A 162 -18.21 -6.01 1.00
N ASP A 163 -18.22 -6.71 2.13
CA ASP A 163 -18.98 -6.30 3.32
C ASP A 163 -18.37 -5.07 4.02
N GLU A 164 -17.13 -4.68 3.67
CA GLU A 164 -16.43 -3.55 4.29
C GLU A 164 -16.49 -2.26 3.46
N ILE A 165 -17.04 -2.28 2.25
CA ILE A 165 -17.03 -1.16 1.29
C ILE A 165 -18.45 -0.62 0.99
#